data_ae1bb7e2c224fc3aebc97576312cf883
#
_entry.id   ae1bb7e2c224fc3aebc97576312cf883
#
_cell.length_a   1.000
_cell.length_b   1.000
_cell.length_c   1.000
_cell.angle_alpha   90.00
_cell.angle_beta   90.00
_cell.angle_gamma   90.00
#
_symmetry.space_group_name_H-M   'P 1'
#
loop_
_entity.id
_entity.type
_entity.pdbx_description
1 polymer ?
#
loop_
_entity_poly.entity_id
_entity_poly.type
_entity_poly.pdbx_seq_one_letter_code
_entity_poly.pdbx_strand_id
1 'polypeptide(L)'
;MFVAKKLRQKSISEYLLYMWQVEDIIRAFGCSLPVIEKNYIGKFDYTDEQKSEETDWFGNLIRMMNSEGKREQGHLDINKILMEDLVDLHNRLLKSNKYPFYNAEYYKVLPFIVEIRSKNKRAEAKMKEQGSTESP
;
A
#
# COMPACT_ATOMS: atom_id res chain seq x y z
N MET A 1 0.80 2.83 -11.86
CA MET A 1 -0.21 3.86 -11.84
C MET A 1 -1.52 3.48 -12.51
N PHE A 2 -1.50 2.96 -13.73
CA PHE A 2 -2.73 2.56 -14.42
C PHE A 2 -3.50 1.50 -13.66
N VAL A 3 -2.80 0.48 -13.14
CA VAL A 3 -3.39 -0.57 -12.32
C VAL A 3 -3.90 0.01 -11.00
N ALA A 4 -3.12 0.85 -10.32
CA ALA A 4 -3.51 1.48 -9.06
C ALA A 4 -4.77 2.32 -9.21
N LYS A 5 -4.81 3.17 -10.23
CA LYS A 5 -5.96 4.02 -10.51
C LYS A 5 -7.23 3.21 -10.78
N LYS A 6 -7.10 2.13 -11.54
CA LYS A 6 -8.19 1.23 -11.87
C LYS A 6 -8.72 0.51 -10.63
N LEU A 7 -7.84 0.01 -9.78
CA LEU A 7 -8.19 -0.68 -8.54
C LEU A 7 -8.86 0.26 -7.54
N ARG A 8 -8.38 1.50 -7.42
CA ARG A 8 -8.97 2.49 -6.52
C ARG A 8 -10.43 2.80 -6.87
N GLN A 9 -10.76 2.77 -8.15
CA GLN A 9 -12.14 2.96 -8.60
C GLN A 9 -13.03 1.75 -8.32
N LYS A 10 -12.44 0.55 -8.29
CA LYS A 10 -13.18 -0.70 -8.07
C LYS A 10 -13.28 -1.11 -6.62
N SER A 11 -12.17 -1.08 -5.90
CA SER A 11 -12.09 -1.62 -4.55
C SER A 11 -10.93 -1.00 -3.78
N ILE A 12 -11.23 -0.32 -2.69
CA ILE A 12 -10.21 0.28 -1.82
C ILE A 12 -9.32 -0.80 -1.20
N SER A 13 -9.89 -1.97 -0.84
CA SER A 13 -9.10 -3.07 -0.28
C SER A 13 -8.05 -3.59 -1.27
N GLU A 14 -8.43 -3.82 -2.51
CA GLU A 14 -7.50 -4.27 -3.56
C GLU A 14 -6.46 -3.20 -3.87
N TYR A 15 -6.86 -1.93 -3.88
CA TYR A 15 -5.94 -0.81 -4.07
C TYR A 15 -4.86 -0.78 -2.98
N LEU A 16 -5.25 -0.92 -1.71
CA LEU A 16 -4.32 -0.91 -0.58
C LEU A 16 -3.33 -2.07 -0.66
N LEU A 17 -3.79 -3.28 -0.98
CA LEU A 17 -2.92 -4.43 -1.15
C LEU A 17 -1.94 -4.23 -2.31
N TYR A 18 -2.41 -3.67 -3.41
CA TYR A 18 -1.56 -3.35 -4.55
C TYR A 18 -0.49 -2.31 -4.18
N MET A 19 -0.87 -1.25 -3.47
CA MET A 19 0.06 -0.22 -3.04
C MET A 19 1.13 -0.77 -2.10
N TRP A 20 0.79 -1.73 -1.26
CA TRP A 20 1.77 -2.39 -0.40
C TRP A 20 2.76 -3.23 -1.20
N GLN A 21 2.29 -3.91 -2.25
CA GLN A 21 3.17 -4.60 -3.19
C GLN A 21 4.09 -3.61 -3.90
N VAL A 22 3.59 -2.45 -4.28
CA VAL A 22 4.39 -1.39 -4.91
C VAL A 22 5.48 -0.89 -3.96
N GLU A 23 5.14 -0.66 -2.69
CA GLU A 23 6.13 -0.28 -1.67
C GLU A 23 7.23 -1.33 -1.54
N ASP A 24 6.87 -2.61 -1.53
CA ASP A 24 7.82 -3.71 -1.45
C ASP A 24 8.71 -3.79 -2.71
N ILE A 25 8.15 -3.55 -3.89
CA ILE A 25 8.90 -3.48 -5.15
C ILE A 25 9.92 -2.35 -5.10
N ILE A 26 9.50 -1.17 -4.64
CA ILE A 26 10.40 -0.02 -4.50
C ILE A 26 11.57 -0.35 -3.57
N ARG A 27 11.30 -1.00 -2.44
CA ARG A 27 12.33 -1.43 -1.50
C ARG A 27 13.26 -2.48 -2.10
N ALA A 28 12.70 -3.43 -2.84
CA ALA A 28 13.49 -4.48 -3.50
C ALA A 28 14.51 -3.91 -4.49
N PHE A 29 14.19 -2.77 -5.12
CA PHE A 29 15.10 -2.06 -6.02
C PHE A 29 15.90 -0.95 -5.31
N GLY A 30 15.98 -0.99 -3.99
CA GLY A 30 16.78 -0.06 -3.19
C GLY A 30 16.28 1.38 -3.21
N CYS A 31 14.99 1.59 -3.46
CA CYS A 31 14.38 2.91 -3.60
C CYS A 31 15.07 3.76 -4.69
N SER A 32 15.63 3.11 -5.70
CA SER A 32 16.33 3.77 -6.81
C SER A 32 15.41 3.90 -8.03
N LEU A 33 15.06 5.12 -8.38
CA LEU A 33 14.23 5.40 -9.54
C LEU A 33 14.86 4.93 -10.86
N PRO A 34 16.17 5.16 -11.13
CA PRO A 34 16.79 4.65 -12.34
C PRO A 34 16.72 3.13 -12.46
N VAL A 35 16.89 2.41 -11.37
CA VAL A 35 16.82 0.94 -11.36
C VAL A 35 15.39 0.47 -11.64
N ILE A 36 14.40 1.10 -11.04
CA ILE A 36 12.98 0.79 -11.25
C ILE A 36 12.59 1.07 -12.70
N GLU A 37 13.02 2.20 -13.25
CA GLU A 37 12.76 2.58 -14.63
C GLU A 37 13.29 1.54 -15.60
N LYS A 38 14.53 1.10 -15.40
CA LYS A 38 15.18 0.13 -16.29
C LYS A 38 14.63 -1.28 -16.12
N ASN A 39 14.49 -1.76 -14.88
CA ASN A 39 14.23 -3.17 -14.59
C ASN A 39 12.77 -3.51 -14.35
N TYR A 40 11.92 -2.53 -14.12
CA TYR A 40 10.49 -2.73 -13.86
C TYR A 40 9.63 -2.04 -14.91
N ILE A 41 9.67 -0.71 -14.99
CA ILE A 41 8.85 0.06 -15.92
C ILE A 41 9.20 -0.28 -17.38
N GLY A 42 10.46 -0.41 -17.67
CA GLY A 42 10.95 -0.71 -19.01
C GLY A 42 10.57 -2.09 -19.55
N LYS A 43 10.10 -2.99 -18.69
CA LYS A 43 9.65 -4.33 -19.09
C LYS A 43 8.19 -4.37 -19.55
N PHE A 44 7.42 -3.32 -19.29
CA PHE A 44 6.06 -3.21 -19.77
C PHE A 44 6.04 -2.62 -21.18
N ASP A 45 5.04 -2.99 -21.96
CA ASP A 45 4.83 -2.45 -23.30
C ASP A 45 4.08 -1.13 -23.23
N TYR A 46 4.73 -0.12 -22.66
CA TYR A 46 4.20 1.21 -22.54
C TYR A 46 4.73 2.12 -23.63
N THR A 47 3.91 3.10 -24.03
CA THR A 47 4.38 4.21 -24.87
C THR A 47 5.37 5.07 -24.07
N ASP A 48 6.14 5.93 -24.75
CA ASP A 48 7.06 6.85 -24.08
C ASP A 48 6.34 7.76 -23.09
N GLU A 49 5.14 8.22 -23.44
CA GLU A 49 4.31 9.03 -22.58
C GLU A 49 3.87 8.27 -21.33
N GLN A 50 3.43 7.02 -21.49
CA GLN A 50 3.05 6.16 -20.38
C GLN A 50 4.23 5.85 -19.46
N LYS A 51 5.41 5.60 -20.01
CA LYS A 51 6.63 5.38 -19.24
C LYS A 51 6.99 6.61 -18.42
N SER A 52 6.84 7.80 -19.00
CA SER A 52 7.09 9.06 -18.30
C SER A 52 6.14 9.24 -17.11
N GLU A 53 4.85 8.96 -17.31
CA GLU A 53 3.86 9.03 -16.22
C GLU A 53 4.16 8.04 -15.09
N GLU A 54 4.51 6.80 -15.44
CA GLU A 54 4.87 5.78 -14.46
C GLU A 54 6.13 6.17 -13.68
N THR A 55 7.14 6.68 -14.38
CA THR A 55 8.38 7.13 -13.76
C THR A 55 8.13 8.27 -12.78
N ASP A 56 7.31 9.24 -13.14
CA ASP A 56 6.94 10.34 -12.25
C ASP A 56 6.18 9.84 -11.02
N TRP A 57 5.27 8.91 -11.21
CA TRP A 57 4.49 8.32 -10.13
C TRP A 57 5.38 7.58 -9.13
N PHE A 58 6.29 6.71 -9.62
CA PHE A 58 7.26 6.03 -8.74
C PHE A 58 8.19 7.01 -8.06
N GLY A 59 8.62 8.05 -8.76
CA GLY A 59 9.46 9.10 -8.19
C GLY A 59 8.78 9.83 -7.03
N ASN A 60 7.50 10.11 -7.16
CA ASN A 60 6.70 10.71 -6.08
C ASN A 60 6.59 9.79 -4.87
N LEU A 61 6.34 8.50 -5.10
CA LEU A 61 6.27 7.51 -4.02
C LEU A 61 7.61 7.37 -3.30
N ILE A 62 8.71 7.33 -4.03
CA ILE A 62 10.04 7.24 -3.45
C ILE A 62 10.33 8.45 -2.56
N ARG A 63 9.99 9.66 -3.01
CA ARG A 63 10.14 10.88 -2.21
C ARG A 63 9.32 10.81 -0.93
N MET A 64 8.08 10.34 -1.02
CA MET A 64 7.21 10.17 0.15
C MET A 64 7.79 9.13 1.12
N MET A 65 8.28 8.00 0.61
CA MET A 65 8.88 6.96 1.44
C MET A 65 10.14 7.47 2.15
N ASN A 66 10.98 8.24 1.46
CA ASN A 66 12.16 8.86 2.08
C ASN A 66 11.77 9.88 3.15
N SER A 67 10.80 10.74 2.85
CA SER A 67 10.34 11.79 3.76
C SER A 67 9.69 11.21 5.03
N GLU A 68 8.98 10.09 4.90
CA GLU A 68 8.27 9.46 6.02
C GLU A 68 9.10 8.37 6.72
N GLY A 69 10.34 8.15 6.29
CA GLY A 69 11.20 7.13 6.90
C GLY A 69 10.77 5.70 6.60
N LYS A 70 10.21 5.44 5.43
CA LYS A 70 9.66 4.14 5.04
C LYS A 70 10.53 3.36 4.06
N ARG A 71 11.82 3.68 3.96
CA ARG A 71 12.72 3.00 3.01
C ARG A 71 12.88 1.51 3.28
N GLU A 72 12.83 1.09 4.52
CA GLU A 72 13.06 -0.30 4.90
C GLU A 72 11.79 -1.03 5.31
N GLN A 73 10.84 -0.34 5.90
CA GLN A 73 9.60 -0.94 6.40
C GLN A 73 8.51 0.10 6.61
N GLY A 74 7.30 -0.37 6.81
CA GLY A 74 6.13 0.45 7.09
C GLY A 74 5.36 0.78 5.82
N HIS A 75 4.32 1.56 6.00
CA HIS A 75 3.42 1.97 4.91
C HIS A 75 3.31 3.48 4.85
N LEU A 76 3.11 3.99 3.64
CA LEU A 76 2.88 5.42 3.43
C LEU A 76 1.68 5.89 4.25
N ASP A 77 1.79 7.06 4.87
CA ASP A 77 0.79 7.60 5.79
C ASP A 77 -0.58 7.76 5.11
N ILE A 78 -0.60 8.18 3.84
CA ILE A 78 -1.84 8.32 3.07
C ILE A 78 -2.57 6.98 2.92
N ASN A 79 -1.85 5.88 2.76
CA ASN A 79 -2.42 4.54 2.65
C ASN A 79 -2.89 4.02 4.02
N LYS A 80 -2.20 4.38 5.09
CA LYS A 80 -2.64 4.07 6.46
C LYS A 80 -3.96 4.76 6.79
N ILE A 81 -4.10 6.03 6.41
CA ILE A 81 -5.33 6.80 6.62
C ILE A 81 -6.49 6.16 5.87
N LEU A 82 -6.28 5.76 4.61
CA LEU A 82 -7.30 5.06 3.82
C LEU A 82 -7.71 3.74 4.49
N MET A 83 -6.76 3.01 5.03
CA MET A 83 -7.05 1.76 5.75
C MET A 83 -7.88 2.01 7.00
N GLU A 84 -7.53 3.02 7.78
CA GLU A 84 -8.26 3.38 8.99
C GLU A 84 -9.70 3.80 8.67
N ASP A 85 -9.88 4.60 7.61
CA ASP A 85 -11.20 5.01 7.14
C ASP A 85 -12.02 3.79 6.69
N LEU A 86 -11.39 2.85 5.99
CA LEU A 86 -12.06 1.63 5.54
C LEU A 86 -12.51 0.77 6.72
N VAL A 87 -11.66 0.59 7.73
CA VAL A 87 -11.98 -0.17 8.94
C VAL A 87 -13.09 0.51 9.72
N ASP A 88 -13.05 1.82 9.84
CA ASP A 88 -14.08 2.60 10.54
C ASP A 88 -15.45 2.49 9.85
N LEU A 89 -15.47 2.65 8.52
CA LEU A 89 -16.68 2.47 7.72
C LEU A 89 -17.24 1.05 7.87
N HIS A 90 -16.37 0.06 7.81
CA HIS A 90 -16.71 -1.35 7.99
C HIS A 90 -17.40 -1.58 9.34
N ASN A 91 -16.81 -1.07 10.42
CA ASN A 91 -17.37 -1.22 11.77
C ASN A 91 -18.74 -0.55 11.90
N ARG A 92 -18.92 0.62 11.28
CA ARG A 92 -20.21 1.32 11.28
C ARG A 92 -21.29 0.53 10.55
N LEU A 93 -20.94 -0.04 9.40
CA LEU A 93 -21.88 -0.82 8.58
C LEU A 93 -22.28 -2.13 9.26
N LEU A 94 -21.34 -2.79 9.94
CA LEU A 94 -21.63 -4.00 10.70
C LEU A 94 -22.58 -3.75 11.87
N LYS A 95 -22.46 -2.59 12.52
CA LYS A 95 -23.34 -2.20 13.65
C LYS A 95 -24.70 -1.72 13.18
N SER A 96 -24.86 -1.41 11.90
CA SER A 96 -26.10 -0.91 11.33
C SER A 96 -26.90 -2.04 10.71
N ASN A 97 -28.13 -2.26 11.18
CA ASN A 97 -29.04 -3.24 10.60
C ASN A 97 -29.69 -2.75 9.29
N LYS A 98 -29.31 -1.56 8.81
CA LYS A 98 -29.87 -0.96 7.59
C LYS A 98 -29.27 -1.53 6.30
N TYR A 99 -28.14 -2.25 6.39
CA TYR A 99 -27.40 -2.71 5.21
C TYR A 99 -27.15 -4.23 5.32
N PRO A 100 -28.20 -5.07 5.17
CA PRO A 100 -28.03 -6.51 5.33
C PRO A 100 -27.09 -7.15 4.30
N PHE A 101 -27.00 -6.56 3.11
CA PHE A 101 -26.09 -7.05 2.05
C PHE A 101 -24.62 -6.77 2.34
N TYR A 102 -24.33 -5.81 3.21
CA TYR A 102 -22.94 -5.50 3.55
C TYR A 102 -22.25 -6.64 4.29
N ASN A 103 -22.98 -7.40 5.10
CA ASN A 103 -22.42 -8.55 5.81
C ASN A 103 -21.86 -9.58 4.83
N ALA A 104 -22.55 -9.83 3.70
CA ALA A 104 -22.06 -10.73 2.66
C ALA A 104 -20.79 -10.17 1.99
N GLU A 105 -20.76 -8.89 1.69
CA GLU A 105 -19.57 -8.23 1.12
C GLU A 105 -18.41 -8.20 2.12
N TYR A 106 -18.70 -8.07 3.41
CA TYR A 106 -17.70 -8.13 4.47
C TYR A 106 -16.89 -9.43 4.43
N TYR A 107 -17.57 -10.57 4.31
CA TYR A 107 -16.88 -11.86 4.27
C TYR A 107 -15.97 -11.98 3.04
N LYS A 108 -16.25 -11.26 1.98
CA LYS A 108 -15.37 -11.20 0.79
C LYS A 108 -14.12 -10.41 1.02
N VAL A 109 -14.19 -9.31 1.79
CA VAL A 109 -13.04 -8.43 2.04
C VAL A 109 -12.28 -8.78 3.32
N LEU A 110 -12.85 -9.63 4.18
CA LEU A 110 -12.23 -10.01 5.45
C LEU A 110 -10.80 -10.53 5.31
N PRO A 111 -10.48 -11.41 4.35
CA PRO A 111 -9.09 -11.87 4.18
C PRO A 111 -8.12 -10.72 3.92
N PHE A 112 -8.53 -9.70 3.17
CA PHE A 112 -7.72 -8.52 2.88
C PHE A 112 -7.47 -7.70 4.14
N ILE A 113 -8.51 -7.48 4.96
CA ILE A 113 -8.39 -6.75 6.23
C ILE A 113 -7.44 -7.48 7.18
N VAL A 114 -7.57 -8.80 7.28
CA VAL A 114 -6.70 -9.64 8.14
C VAL A 114 -5.24 -9.55 7.67
N GLU A 115 -5.00 -9.62 6.36
CA GLU A 115 -3.66 -9.50 5.80
C GLU A 115 -3.05 -8.13 6.09
N ILE A 116 -3.83 -7.06 5.94
CA ILE A 116 -3.41 -5.69 6.23
C ILE A 116 -2.99 -5.56 7.70
N ARG A 117 -3.81 -6.05 8.62
CA ARG A 117 -3.51 -6.02 10.05
C ARG A 117 -2.26 -6.83 10.40
N SER A 118 -2.09 -7.99 9.80
CA SER A 118 -0.91 -8.84 10.01
C SER A 118 0.38 -8.14 9.59
N LYS A 119 0.37 -7.48 8.43
CA LYS A 119 1.53 -6.72 7.95
C LYS A 119 1.87 -5.56 8.86
N ASN A 120 0.86 -4.83 9.34
CA ASN A 120 1.08 -3.74 10.29
C ASN A 120 1.68 -4.23 11.60
N LYS A 121 1.19 -5.32 12.16
CA LYS A 121 1.73 -5.92 13.39
C LYS A 121 3.17 -6.35 13.22
N ARG A 122 3.52 -6.96 12.07
CA ARG A 122 4.89 -7.35 11.77
C ARG A 122 5.84 -6.16 11.68
N ALA A 123 5.40 -5.09 11.02
CA ALA A 123 6.16 -3.86 10.91
C ALA A 123 6.40 -3.23 12.28
N GLU A 124 5.37 -3.15 13.13
CA GLU A 124 5.48 -2.64 14.50
C GLU A 124 6.42 -3.48 15.34
N ALA A 125 6.34 -4.80 15.23
CA ALA A 125 7.22 -5.73 15.96
C ALA A 125 8.69 -5.52 15.56
N LYS A 126 8.97 -5.38 14.26
CA LYS A 126 10.32 -5.09 13.77
C LYS A 126 10.84 -3.75 14.26
N MET A 127 10.02 -2.73 14.31
CA MET A 127 10.40 -1.42 14.84
C MET A 127 10.73 -1.49 16.32
N LYS A 128 9.97 -2.25 17.11
CA LYS A 128 10.23 -2.47 18.53
C LYS A 128 11.54 -3.23 18.76
N GLU A 129 11.82 -4.24 17.96
CA GLU A 129 13.09 -5.00 18.04
C GLU A 129 14.28 -4.10 17.73
N GLN A 130 14.20 -3.29 16.67
CA GLN A 130 15.24 -2.34 16.30
C GLN A 130 15.44 -1.27 17.38
N GLY A 131 14.36 -0.78 17.96
CA GLY A 131 14.42 0.18 19.06
C GLY A 131 15.08 -0.39 20.30
N SER A 132 14.84 -1.68 20.63
CA SER A 132 15.45 -2.33 21.79
C SER A 132 16.94 -2.69 21.57
N THR A 133 17.38 -2.90 20.32
CA THR A 133 18.78 -3.17 20.02
C THR A 133 19.64 -1.91 19.96
N GLU A 134 19.05 -0.73 19.79
CA GLU A 134 19.74 0.55 19.76
C GLU A 134 19.91 1.16 21.15
N SER A 135 19.23 0.65 22.16
CA SER A 135 19.38 1.09 23.54
C SER A 135 20.65 0.52 24.17
N PRO A 136 21.59 1.36 24.63
CA PRO A 136 22.77 0.89 25.34
C PRO A 136 22.41 0.29 26.71
#